data_c0443ccd024a2b0076f7827245a477fc
#
_entry.id   c0443ccd024a2b0076f7827245a477fc
#
_cell.length_a   1.000
_cell.length_b   1.000
_cell.length_c   1.000
_cell.angle_alpha   90.00
_cell.angle_beta   90.00
_cell.angle_gamma   90.00
#
_symmetry.space_group_name_H-M   'P 1'
#
loop_
_entity.id
_entity.type
_entity.pdbx_description
1 polymer ?
#
loop_
_entity_poly.entity_id
_entity_poly.type
_entity_poly.pdbx_seq_one_letter_code
_entity_poly.pdbx_strand_id
1 'polypeptide(L)'
;KQHGVSITKYLAALLIWSIWQEYLGGKSSRCAVVLNLPINLRAFFGSDTMANFFAVTMIGWLFRNPDIPFEVLLRKVSSQMDRKIDKDKLAESIAYNVSNEKKWYLRAIPLFLKAPALSLVFRLKDRAYTMTLSNIGPVRMEPEYADLIERFHLMIGVSRRQPVKCAVC
;
A
#
# COMPACT_ATOMS: atom_id res chain seq x y z
N LYS A 1 -7.33 -19.48 5.60
CA LYS A 1 -6.54 -20.60 5.02
C LYS A 1 -7.23 -21.29 3.82
N GLN A 2 -8.51 -21.00 3.53
CA GLN A 2 -9.26 -21.65 2.44
C GLN A 2 -8.66 -21.45 1.03
N HIS A 3 -7.98 -20.32 0.77
CA HIS A 3 -7.40 -20.02 -0.55
C HIS A 3 -5.87 -20.15 -0.62
N GLY A 4 -5.18 -20.63 0.43
CA GLY A 4 -3.73 -20.81 0.44
C GLY A 4 -2.90 -19.52 0.32
N VAL A 5 -3.52 -18.34 0.50
CA VAL A 5 -2.87 -17.02 0.41
C VAL A 5 -2.88 -16.29 1.75
N SER A 6 -2.00 -15.31 1.93
CA SER A 6 -2.01 -14.47 3.12
C SER A 6 -3.25 -13.58 3.17
N ILE A 7 -3.66 -13.19 4.40
CA ILE A 7 -4.81 -12.28 4.61
C ILE A 7 -4.66 -11.01 3.80
N THR A 8 -3.47 -10.41 3.76
CA THR A 8 -3.22 -9.19 2.99
C THR A 8 -3.47 -9.37 1.49
N LYS A 9 -3.05 -10.50 0.91
CA LYS A 9 -3.27 -10.82 -0.50
C LYS A 9 -4.77 -10.99 -0.80
N TYR A 10 -5.46 -11.69 0.09
CA TYR A 10 -6.90 -11.90 -0.04
C TYR A 10 -7.66 -10.57 0.05
N LEU A 11 -7.37 -9.75 1.06
CA LEU A 11 -8.00 -8.44 1.24
C LEU A 11 -7.69 -7.49 0.07
N ALA A 12 -6.47 -7.50 -0.45
CA ALA A 12 -6.11 -6.70 -1.61
C ALA A 12 -6.95 -7.09 -2.85
N ALA A 13 -7.09 -8.39 -3.12
CA ALA A 13 -7.92 -8.86 -4.22
C ALA A 13 -9.40 -8.54 -3.99
N LEU A 14 -9.90 -8.73 -2.77
CA LEU A 14 -11.29 -8.45 -2.40
C LEU A 14 -11.62 -6.96 -2.57
N LEU A 15 -10.76 -6.05 -2.13
CA LEU A 15 -10.95 -4.61 -2.28
C LEU A 15 -10.94 -4.19 -3.75
N ILE A 16 -10.02 -4.71 -4.57
CA ILE A 16 -9.99 -4.46 -6.01
C ILE A 16 -11.29 -4.94 -6.66
N TRP A 17 -11.75 -6.14 -6.28
CA TRP A 17 -13.00 -6.72 -6.77
C TRP A 17 -14.21 -5.90 -6.37
N SER A 18 -14.32 -5.52 -5.07
CA SER A 18 -15.45 -4.75 -4.56
C SER A 18 -15.53 -3.36 -5.21
N ILE A 19 -14.40 -2.67 -5.38
CA ILE A 19 -14.37 -1.39 -6.08
C ILE A 19 -14.84 -1.54 -7.54
N TRP A 20 -14.42 -2.59 -8.21
CA TRP A 20 -14.87 -2.86 -9.56
C TRP A 20 -16.38 -3.14 -9.63
N GLN A 21 -16.91 -3.95 -8.73
CA GLN A 21 -18.34 -4.26 -8.69
C GLN A 21 -19.19 -3.03 -8.35
N GLU A 22 -18.85 -2.31 -7.28
CA GLU A 22 -19.66 -1.23 -6.75
C GLU A 22 -19.53 0.07 -7.56
N TYR A 23 -18.31 0.48 -7.89
CA TYR A 23 -18.08 1.77 -8.57
C TYR A 23 -18.03 1.68 -10.08
N LEU A 24 -17.59 0.55 -10.64
CA LEU A 24 -17.52 0.34 -12.08
C LEU A 24 -18.66 -0.54 -12.61
N GLY A 25 -19.58 -0.98 -11.73
CA GLY A 25 -20.76 -1.77 -12.07
C GLY A 25 -20.41 -3.11 -12.72
N GLY A 26 -19.27 -3.70 -12.39
CA GLY A 26 -18.81 -4.96 -13.00
C GLY A 26 -18.46 -4.87 -14.49
N LYS A 27 -18.35 -3.65 -15.06
CA LYS A 27 -18.13 -3.45 -16.50
C LYS A 27 -16.64 -3.32 -16.83
N SER A 28 -16.32 -3.44 -18.13
CA SER A 28 -14.98 -3.15 -18.62
C SER A 28 -14.61 -1.69 -18.35
N SER A 29 -13.36 -1.45 -17.94
CA SER A 29 -12.86 -0.12 -17.60
C SER A 29 -11.59 0.21 -18.37
N ARG A 30 -11.41 1.49 -18.71
CA ARG A 30 -10.16 2.03 -19.25
C ARG A 30 -9.16 2.38 -18.15
N CYS A 31 -9.62 2.52 -16.92
CA CYS A 31 -8.79 2.82 -15.76
C CYS A 31 -8.60 1.58 -14.90
N ALA A 32 -7.38 1.35 -14.44
CA ALA A 32 -7.10 0.27 -13.50
C ALA A 32 -7.57 0.65 -12.08
N VAL A 33 -8.05 -0.34 -11.34
CA VAL A 33 -8.20 -0.22 -9.88
C VAL A 33 -6.84 -0.53 -9.27
N VAL A 34 -6.26 0.44 -8.57
CA VAL A 34 -4.92 0.34 -7.99
C VAL A 34 -4.98 0.57 -6.49
N LEU A 35 -4.41 -0.35 -5.74
CA LEU A 35 -4.20 -0.24 -4.30
C LEU A 35 -2.77 0.20 -4.00
N ASN A 36 -2.65 1.10 -3.05
CA ASN A 36 -1.41 1.50 -2.41
C ASN A 36 -1.21 0.69 -1.13
N LEU A 37 -0.11 -0.07 -1.04
CA LEU A 37 0.20 -0.97 0.06
C LEU A 37 1.48 -0.51 0.78
N PRO A 38 1.39 0.09 1.97
CA PRO A 38 2.55 0.27 2.83
C PRO A 38 3.07 -1.07 3.34
N ILE A 39 4.38 -1.28 3.25
CA ILE A 39 5.08 -2.50 3.66
C ILE A 39 6.05 -2.15 4.77
N ASN A 40 5.91 -2.79 5.92
CA ASN A 40 6.86 -2.65 7.02
C ASN A 40 8.20 -3.30 6.64
N LEU A 41 9.24 -2.49 6.57
CA LEU A 41 10.58 -2.93 6.18
C LEU A 41 11.37 -3.57 7.33
N ARG A 42 10.94 -3.38 8.58
CA ARG A 42 11.63 -3.94 9.74
C ARG A 42 11.76 -5.46 9.66
N ALA A 43 10.71 -6.14 9.20
CA ALA A 43 10.72 -7.59 9.03
C ALA A 43 11.71 -8.08 7.96
N PHE A 44 12.05 -7.24 6.97
CA PHE A 44 12.96 -7.60 5.87
C PHE A 44 14.42 -7.27 6.20
N PHE A 45 14.66 -6.21 6.97
CA PHE A 45 16.00 -5.66 7.22
C PHE A 45 16.43 -5.72 8.68
N GLY A 46 15.63 -6.34 9.57
CA GLY A 46 16.00 -6.55 10.98
C GLY A 46 16.32 -5.25 11.72
N SER A 47 15.51 -4.21 11.54
CA SER A 47 15.74 -2.90 12.14
C SER A 47 14.81 -2.66 13.33
N ASP A 48 15.37 -2.20 14.45
CA ASP A 48 14.65 -1.82 15.67
C ASP A 48 14.34 -0.30 15.73
N THR A 49 14.50 0.40 14.61
CA THR A 49 14.27 1.85 14.57
C THR A 49 12.83 2.21 14.94
N MET A 50 12.66 3.24 15.78
CA MET A 50 11.37 3.83 16.11
C MET A 50 10.87 4.79 15.02
N ALA A 51 11.72 5.17 14.06
CA ALA A 51 11.35 6.03 12.94
C ALA A 51 10.45 5.28 11.94
N ASN A 52 9.77 6.02 11.07
CA ASN A 52 8.99 5.46 9.98
C ASN A 52 9.89 4.70 9.02
N PHE A 53 9.80 3.37 9.04
CA PHE A 53 10.60 2.49 8.19
C PHE A 53 9.68 1.58 7.39
N PHE A 54 9.16 2.12 6.29
CA PHE A 54 8.26 1.42 5.38
C PHE A 54 8.56 1.79 3.93
N ALA A 55 8.25 0.89 3.03
CA ALA A 55 8.15 1.14 1.60
C ALA A 55 6.69 1.11 1.16
N VAL A 56 6.42 1.67 0.00
CA VAL A 56 5.09 1.66 -0.60
C VAL A 56 5.15 0.89 -1.92
N THR A 57 4.25 -0.06 -2.09
CA THR A 57 4.06 -0.75 -3.37
C THR A 57 2.65 -0.54 -3.89
N MET A 58 2.49 -0.56 -5.22
CA MET A 58 1.20 -0.44 -5.87
C MET A 58 0.83 -1.75 -6.53
N ILE A 59 -0.37 -2.25 -6.24
CA ILE A 59 -0.95 -3.45 -6.82
C ILE A 59 -2.25 -3.06 -7.48
N GLY A 60 -2.49 -3.53 -8.71
CA GLY A 60 -3.71 -3.14 -9.40
C GLY A 60 -4.09 -4.08 -10.52
N TRP A 61 -5.35 -3.91 -10.97
CA TRP A 61 -5.91 -4.66 -12.07
C TRP A 61 -6.71 -3.75 -13.01
N LEU A 62 -6.53 -3.98 -14.30
CA LEU A 62 -7.33 -3.34 -15.35
C LEU A 62 -8.38 -4.33 -15.86
N PHE A 63 -9.62 -4.04 -15.57
CA PHE A 63 -10.77 -4.87 -15.98
C PHE A 63 -11.14 -4.60 -17.44
N ARG A 64 -10.45 -5.26 -18.36
CA ARG A 64 -10.78 -5.21 -19.80
C ARG A 64 -11.90 -6.18 -20.14
N ASN A 65 -11.95 -7.32 -19.46
CA ASN A 65 -13.01 -8.32 -19.58
C ASN A 65 -13.86 -8.29 -18.30
N PRO A 66 -15.20 -8.14 -18.41
CA PRO A 66 -16.10 -8.17 -17.25
C PRO A 66 -16.30 -9.56 -16.64
N ASP A 67 -16.01 -10.64 -17.40
CA ASP A 67 -16.26 -12.02 -16.96
C ASP A 67 -15.04 -12.66 -16.28
N ILE A 68 -14.31 -11.91 -15.47
CA ILE A 68 -13.16 -12.44 -14.73
C ILE A 68 -13.63 -13.08 -13.41
N PRO A 69 -13.36 -14.38 -13.12
CA PRO A 69 -13.65 -14.96 -11.82
C PRO A 69 -12.75 -14.37 -10.73
N PHE A 70 -13.28 -14.26 -9.50
CA PHE A 70 -12.52 -13.73 -8.35
C PHE A 70 -11.22 -14.49 -8.10
N GLU A 71 -11.22 -15.82 -8.24
CA GLU A 71 -10.05 -16.67 -8.04
C GLU A 71 -8.92 -16.35 -9.03
N VAL A 72 -9.27 -15.98 -10.26
CA VAL A 72 -8.28 -15.54 -11.25
C VAL A 72 -7.66 -14.20 -10.84
N LEU A 73 -8.47 -13.25 -10.40
CA LEU A 73 -8.01 -11.98 -9.87
C LEU A 73 -7.11 -12.21 -8.64
N LEU A 74 -7.54 -13.03 -7.70
CA LEU A 74 -6.79 -13.35 -6.48
C LEU A 74 -5.41 -13.92 -6.81
N ARG A 75 -5.30 -14.86 -7.74
CA ARG A 75 -4.01 -15.40 -8.19
C ARG A 75 -3.11 -14.35 -8.83
N LYS A 76 -3.68 -13.48 -9.66
CA LYS A 76 -2.93 -12.40 -10.33
C LYS A 76 -2.44 -11.34 -9.35
N VAL A 77 -3.29 -10.91 -8.42
CA VAL A 77 -2.93 -9.98 -7.34
C VAL A 77 -1.86 -10.57 -6.44
N SER A 78 -2.03 -11.84 -6.03
CA SER A 78 -1.02 -12.55 -5.23
C SER A 78 0.33 -12.63 -5.91
N SER A 79 0.37 -13.00 -7.19
CA SER A 79 1.60 -13.06 -7.99
C SER A 79 2.25 -11.66 -8.16
N GLN A 80 1.44 -10.59 -8.31
CA GLN A 80 1.99 -9.23 -8.35
C GLN A 80 2.63 -8.85 -7.01
N MET A 81 1.97 -9.20 -5.89
CA MET A 81 2.51 -8.94 -4.56
C MET A 81 3.83 -9.69 -4.34
N ASP A 82 3.89 -10.98 -4.65
CA ASP A 82 5.12 -11.78 -4.49
C ASP A 82 6.29 -11.21 -5.28
N ARG A 83 6.04 -10.74 -6.50
CA ARG A 83 7.08 -10.13 -7.33
C ARG A 83 7.53 -8.75 -6.86
N LYS A 84 6.65 -7.98 -6.21
CA LYS A 84 6.95 -6.61 -5.80
C LYS A 84 7.42 -6.50 -4.35
N ILE A 85 7.01 -7.46 -3.50
CA ILE A 85 7.38 -7.53 -2.08
C ILE A 85 8.53 -8.53 -1.91
N ASP A 86 9.54 -8.36 -2.71
CA ASP A 86 10.79 -9.11 -2.63
C ASP A 86 11.88 -8.25 -1.97
N LYS A 87 12.74 -8.88 -1.14
CA LYS A 87 13.77 -8.17 -0.36
C LYS A 87 14.71 -7.38 -1.24
N ASP A 88 15.14 -7.96 -2.37
CA ASP A 88 16.11 -7.31 -3.26
C ASP A 88 15.49 -6.11 -3.96
N LYS A 89 14.23 -6.21 -4.42
CA LYS A 89 13.49 -5.10 -5.02
C LYS A 89 13.17 -3.99 -4.03
N LEU A 90 12.87 -4.35 -2.79
CA LEU A 90 12.68 -3.38 -1.72
C LEU A 90 14.00 -2.65 -1.43
N ALA A 91 15.13 -3.37 -1.36
CA ALA A 91 16.44 -2.79 -1.18
C ALA A 91 16.83 -1.85 -2.33
N GLU A 92 16.59 -2.24 -3.57
CA GLU A 92 16.80 -1.40 -4.76
C GLU A 92 15.97 -0.11 -4.71
N SER A 93 14.69 -0.21 -4.36
CA SER A 93 13.81 0.96 -4.22
C SER A 93 14.27 1.91 -3.13
N ILE A 94 14.73 1.39 -1.99
CA ILE A 94 15.29 2.18 -0.89
C ILE A 94 16.58 2.86 -1.35
N ALA A 95 17.50 2.11 -1.95
CA ALA A 95 18.78 2.62 -2.45
C ALA A 95 18.58 3.75 -3.47
N TYR A 96 17.60 3.60 -4.37
CA TYR A 96 17.22 4.64 -5.34
C TYR A 96 16.73 5.92 -4.64
N ASN A 97 15.84 5.79 -3.66
CA ASN A 97 15.32 6.94 -2.93
C ASN A 97 16.44 7.66 -2.14
N VAL A 98 17.26 6.91 -1.42
CA VAL A 98 18.42 7.45 -0.66
C VAL A 98 19.43 8.11 -1.59
N SER A 99 19.74 7.49 -2.73
CA SER A 99 20.64 8.06 -3.73
C SER A 99 20.14 9.41 -4.24
N ASN A 100 18.83 9.54 -4.48
CA ASN A 100 18.25 10.81 -4.90
C ASN A 100 18.33 11.88 -3.80
N GLU A 101 18.11 11.52 -2.55
CA GLU A 101 18.24 12.46 -1.41
C GLU A 101 19.69 12.92 -1.18
N LYS A 102 20.68 12.08 -1.48
CA LYS A 102 22.12 12.39 -1.34
C LYS A 102 22.66 13.36 -2.39
N LYS A 103 21.94 13.61 -3.48
CA LYS A 103 22.37 14.52 -4.53
C LYS A 103 22.49 15.93 -3.96
N TRP A 104 23.71 16.48 -4.00
CA TRP A 104 24.03 17.78 -3.39
C TRP A 104 23.17 18.93 -3.91
N TYR A 105 22.85 18.95 -5.21
CA TYR A 105 22.02 19.98 -5.82
C TYR A 105 20.57 19.93 -5.33
N LEU A 106 20.03 18.74 -5.03
CA LEU A 106 18.71 18.61 -4.40
C LEU A 106 18.71 19.10 -2.95
N ARG A 107 19.83 18.96 -2.25
CA ARG A 107 19.97 19.46 -0.87
C ARG A 107 20.15 20.99 -0.82
N ALA A 108 20.80 21.56 -1.82
CA ALA A 108 21.03 23.01 -1.92
C ALA A 108 19.76 23.82 -2.23
N ILE A 109 18.68 23.20 -2.77
CA ILE A 109 17.43 23.89 -3.07
C ILE A 109 16.76 24.33 -1.77
N PRO A 110 16.46 25.63 -1.59
CA PRO A 110 15.75 26.15 -0.42
C PRO A 110 14.35 25.53 -0.27
N LEU A 111 13.89 25.35 0.97
CA LEU A 111 12.65 24.66 1.29
C LEU A 111 11.41 25.31 0.63
N PHE A 112 11.39 26.65 0.54
CA PHE A 112 10.27 27.38 -0.06
C PHE A 112 10.09 27.12 -1.55
N LEU A 113 11.16 26.73 -2.28
CA LEU A 113 11.09 26.27 -3.68
C LEU A 113 10.79 24.78 -3.76
N LYS A 114 11.31 23.99 -2.82
CA LYS A 114 11.12 22.55 -2.77
C LYS A 114 9.68 22.17 -2.37
N ALA A 115 9.06 22.90 -1.46
CA ALA A 115 7.73 22.59 -0.94
C ALA A 115 6.63 22.58 -2.03
N PRO A 116 6.50 23.59 -2.92
CA PRO A 116 5.50 23.54 -3.99
C PRO A 116 5.79 22.44 -5.02
N ALA A 117 7.05 22.18 -5.35
CA ALA A 117 7.43 21.10 -6.26
C ALA A 117 7.06 19.73 -5.67
N LEU A 118 7.37 19.48 -4.40
CA LEU A 118 6.98 18.26 -3.70
C LEU A 118 5.45 18.14 -3.61
N SER A 119 4.74 19.23 -3.30
CA SER A 119 3.28 19.24 -3.27
C SER A 119 2.67 18.83 -4.61
N LEU A 120 3.23 19.31 -5.71
CA LEU A 120 2.81 18.91 -7.06
C LEU A 120 3.06 17.41 -7.31
N VAL A 121 4.25 16.93 -6.97
CA VAL A 121 4.60 15.50 -7.10
C VAL A 121 3.66 14.63 -6.26
N PHE A 122 3.37 15.01 -5.02
CA PHE A 122 2.40 14.29 -4.18
C PHE A 122 1.00 14.29 -4.78
N ARG A 123 0.53 15.44 -5.29
CA ARG A 123 -0.77 15.53 -5.96
C ARG A 123 -0.88 14.64 -7.21
N LEU A 124 0.21 14.49 -7.95
CA LEU A 124 0.26 13.59 -9.11
C LEU A 124 0.29 12.13 -8.68
N LYS A 125 1.09 11.80 -7.66
CA LYS A 125 1.13 10.44 -7.08
C LYS A 125 -0.21 10.01 -6.49
N ASP A 126 -0.94 10.90 -5.82
CA ASP A 126 -2.27 10.62 -5.28
C ASP A 126 -3.30 10.23 -6.36
N ARG A 127 -3.04 10.57 -7.63
CA ARG A 127 -3.88 10.14 -8.76
C ARG A 127 -3.53 8.74 -9.28
N ALA A 128 -2.38 8.21 -8.89
CA ALA A 128 -1.86 6.95 -9.41
C ALA A 128 -2.52 5.71 -8.77
N TYR A 129 -3.24 5.89 -7.67
CA TYR A 129 -3.90 4.79 -6.97
C TYR A 129 -5.30 5.18 -6.49
N THR A 130 -6.18 4.16 -6.42
CA THR A 130 -7.59 4.32 -6.10
C THR A 130 -7.81 4.39 -4.59
N MET A 131 -7.12 3.52 -3.82
CA MET A 131 -7.26 3.46 -2.37
C MET A 131 -5.98 2.93 -1.71
N THR A 132 -5.88 3.11 -0.39
CA THR A 132 -4.80 2.56 0.43
C THR A 132 -5.32 1.40 1.29
N LEU A 133 -4.60 0.27 1.29
CA LEU A 133 -4.78 -0.82 2.23
C LEU A 133 -3.55 -0.93 3.12
N SER A 134 -3.71 -0.68 4.41
CA SER A 134 -2.68 -0.86 5.42
C SER A 134 -2.99 -2.06 6.29
N ASN A 135 -2.07 -3.02 6.36
CA ASN A 135 -2.14 -4.12 7.30
C ASN A 135 -0.94 -4.03 8.24
N ILE A 136 -1.21 -3.74 9.51
CA ILE A 136 -0.19 -3.64 10.55
C ILE A 136 0.13 -5.03 11.11
N GLY A 137 -0.76 -6.00 10.90
CA GLY A 137 -0.68 -7.32 11.52
C GLY A 137 -1.16 -7.30 12.98
N PRO A 138 -1.00 -8.41 13.69
CA PRO A 138 -1.45 -8.53 15.08
C PRO A 138 -0.66 -7.56 15.98
N VAL A 139 -1.37 -6.77 16.75
CA VAL A 139 -0.79 -5.93 17.80
C VAL A 139 -0.36 -6.84 18.94
N ARG A 140 0.94 -6.86 19.24
CA ARG A 140 1.49 -7.60 20.38
C ARG A 140 1.63 -6.64 21.54
N MET A 141 1.17 -7.09 22.71
CA MET A 141 1.30 -6.37 23.97
C MET A 141 1.98 -7.23 25.01
N GLU A 142 2.60 -6.59 25.98
CA GLU A 142 3.06 -7.25 27.18
C GLU A 142 1.85 -7.84 27.93
N PRO A 143 1.97 -9.05 28.51
CA PRO A 143 0.87 -9.74 29.18
C PRO A 143 0.20 -8.89 30.28
N GLU A 144 0.98 -8.05 30.94
CA GLU A 144 0.51 -7.17 32.03
C GLU A 144 -0.56 -6.16 31.59
N TYR A 145 -0.59 -5.79 30.30
CA TYR A 145 -1.53 -4.82 29.75
C TYR A 145 -2.65 -5.46 28.94
N ALA A 146 -2.57 -6.77 28.68
CA ALA A 146 -3.52 -7.47 27.83
C ALA A 146 -4.95 -7.39 28.36
N ASP A 147 -5.12 -7.49 29.68
CA ASP A 147 -6.44 -7.48 30.35
C ASP A 147 -7.03 -6.05 30.45
N LEU A 148 -6.23 -5.01 30.22
CA LEU A 148 -6.66 -3.62 30.30
C LEU A 148 -7.19 -3.07 28.98
N ILE A 149 -6.96 -3.76 27.86
CA ILE A 149 -7.30 -3.29 26.51
C ILE A 149 -8.25 -4.28 25.84
N GLU A 150 -9.48 -3.85 25.65
CA GLU A 150 -10.52 -4.66 25.05
C GLU A 150 -10.34 -4.78 23.51
N ARG A 151 -9.95 -3.68 22.85
CA ARG A 151 -9.77 -3.65 21.39
C ARG A 151 -8.91 -2.48 20.93
N PHE A 152 -8.35 -2.62 19.71
CA PHE A 152 -7.66 -1.55 19.01
C PHE A 152 -8.51 -1.02 17.85
N HIS A 153 -8.53 0.30 17.70
CA HIS A 153 -9.11 0.96 16.54
C HIS A 153 -8.00 1.62 15.73
N LEU A 154 -7.85 1.20 14.48
CA LEU A 154 -6.87 1.77 13.58
C LEU A 154 -7.56 2.73 12.60
N MET A 155 -7.16 3.99 12.61
CA MET A 155 -7.67 5.01 11.71
C MET A 155 -6.57 5.54 10.81
N ILE A 156 -6.85 5.62 9.50
CA ILE A 156 -5.96 6.25 8.52
C ILE A 156 -6.62 7.53 8.03
N GLY A 157 -5.88 8.65 8.09
CA GLY A 157 -6.37 9.93 7.61
C GLY A 157 -6.80 9.86 6.14
N VAL A 158 -8.02 10.27 5.85
CA VAL A 158 -8.55 10.36 4.47
C VAL A 158 -8.10 11.64 3.79
N SER A 159 -8.07 11.64 2.46
CA SER A 159 -7.84 12.84 1.66
C SER A 159 -9.03 13.06 0.72
N ARG A 160 -9.15 14.30 0.22
CA ARG A 160 -10.22 14.66 -0.74
C ARG A 160 -10.29 13.73 -1.96
N ARG A 161 -9.13 13.17 -2.37
CA ARG A 161 -9.02 12.28 -3.54
C ARG A 161 -9.11 10.80 -3.20
N GLN A 162 -8.97 10.49 -1.93
CA GLN A 162 -9.05 9.13 -1.41
C GLN A 162 -9.97 9.13 -0.19
N PRO A 163 -11.27 9.17 -0.42
CA PRO A 163 -12.26 9.22 0.65
C PRO A 163 -12.35 7.89 1.43
N VAL A 164 -11.89 6.80 0.82
CA VAL A 164 -11.89 5.46 1.44
C VAL A 164 -10.47 4.95 1.58
N LYS A 165 -10.13 4.51 2.78
CA LYS A 165 -8.89 3.79 3.10
C LYS A 165 -9.23 2.63 4.01
N CYS A 166 -8.56 1.50 3.83
CA CYS A 166 -8.74 0.31 4.65
C CYS A 166 -7.51 0.10 5.54
N ALA A 167 -7.76 -0.09 6.82
CA ALA A 167 -6.74 -0.44 7.79
C ALA A 167 -7.17 -1.71 8.53
N VAL A 168 -6.20 -2.61 8.76
CA VAL A 168 -6.42 -3.91 9.40
C VAL A 168 -5.30 -4.16 10.43
N CYS A 169 -5.66 -4.68 11.59
CA CYS A 169 -4.76 -5.15 12.64
C CYS A 169 -5.30 -6.45 13.26
#